data_3db0415b74bb4ea64f1fc6e368de7ca0
#
_entry.id   3db0415b74bb4ea64f1fc6e368de7ca0
#
_cell.length_a   1.000
_cell.length_b   1.000
_cell.length_c   1.000
_cell.angle_alpha   90.00
_cell.angle_beta   90.00
_cell.angle_gamma   90.00
#
_symmetry.space_group_name_H-M   'P 1'
#
loop_
_entity.id
_entity.type
_entity.pdbx_description
1 polymer ?
#
loop_
_entity_poly.entity_id
_entity_poly.type
_entity_poly.pdbx_seq_one_letter_code
_entity_poly.pdbx_strand_id
1 'polypeptide(L)'
;MGAKRVVLARELSLEEIAEIRAKTPKDLEIECFVHGAMCVSFSGRCLLSQYLVNRDANRGECAQPCRWGYHLMEEKRTNEFYPVFEDEKGTYILNAKDMCMLNHIDKLAEAGVNSFKIEGRAKSSYYVSVITNAYRKAMDIYKSDPEHFELPQWLKDEVFKVSHRAYCTGFFFGHPKESQYYENGGYIREYDVVAVVDGCSGGRIY
;
A
#
# COMPACT_ATOMS: atom_id res chain seq x y z
N MET A 1 16.14 20.86 -13.97
CA MET A 1 15.80 20.62 -12.57
C MET A 1 16.63 19.50 -11.92
N GLY A 2 17.35 18.65 -12.64
CA GLY A 2 18.31 17.67 -12.11
C GLY A 2 17.74 16.50 -11.31
N ALA A 3 16.42 16.24 -11.37
CA ALA A 3 15.83 15.06 -10.74
C ALA A 3 16.35 13.79 -11.44
N LYS A 4 16.79 12.81 -10.65
CA LYS A 4 17.21 11.50 -11.16
C LYS A 4 16.13 10.44 -11.03
N ARG A 5 15.13 10.66 -10.16
CA ARG A 5 14.01 9.76 -9.93
C ARG A 5 12.74 10.56 -9.69
N VAL A 6 11.64 10.10 -10.21
CA VAL A 6 10.31 10.65 -9.98
C VAL A 6 9.40 9.58 -9.42
N VAL A 7 8.58 9.94 -8.44
CA VAL A 7 7.55 9.07 -7.88
C VAL A 7 6.24 9.39 -8.59
N LEU A 8 5.66 8.42 -9.26
CA LEU A 8 4.40 8.60 -9.95
C LEU A 8 3.19 8.56 -9.00
N ALA A 9 2.13 9.20 -9.43
CA ALA A 9 0.84 9.14 -8.76
C ALA A 9 0.28 7.71 -8.76
N ARG A 10 -0.48 7.33 -7.71
CA ARG A 10 -1.04 5.98 -7.57
C ARG A 10 -2.25 5.72 -8.45
N GLU A 11 -2.78 6.75 -9.07
CA GLU A 11 -3.95 6.72 -9.93
C GLU A 11 -3.64 6.32 -11.38
N LEU A 12 -2.36 6.15 -11.72
CA LEU A 12 -1.92 5.79 -13.07
C LEU A 12 -2.06 4.29 -13.33
N SER A 13 -2.51 3.96 -14.53
CA SER A 13 -2.49 2.60 -15.07
C SER A 13 -1.11 2.19 -15.58
N LEU A 14 -0.88 0.89 -15.80
CA LEU A 14 0.35 0.37 -16.39
C LEU A 14 0.58 0.96 -17.81
N GLU A 15 -0.49 1.16 -18.58
CA GLU A 15 -0.42 1.75 -19.92
C GLU A 15 0.06 3.20 -19.87
N GLU A 16 -0.50 4.01 -18.95
CA GLU A 16 -0.08 5.40 -18.76
C GLU A 16 1.37 5.49 -18.25
N ILE A 17 1.79 4.57 -17.38
CA ILE A 17 3.17 4.49 -16.91
C ILE A 17 4.12 4.16 -18.05
N ALA A 18 3.78 3.20 -18.89
CA ALA A 18 4.57 2.86 -20.10
C ALA A 18 4.66 4.05 -21.08
N GLU A 19 3.57 4.79 -21.25
CA GLU A 19 3.58 6.01 -22.05
C GLU A 19 4.48 7.09 -21.47
N ILE A 20 4.43 7.32 -20.15
CA ILE A 20 5.34 8.22 -19.45
C ILE A 20 6.79 7.76 -19.63
N ARG A 21 7.07 6.45 -19.47
CA ARG A 21 8.40 5.88 -19.68
C ARG A 21 8.92 6.13 -21.07
N ALA A 22 8.08 5.97 -22.09
CA ALA A 22 8.46 6.19 -23.49
C ALA A 22 8.81 7.67 -23.80
N LYS A 23 8.19 8.60 -23.07
CA LYS A 23 8.37 10.06 -23.25
C LYS A 23 9.42 10.69 -22.33
N THR A 24 10.01 9.92 -21.43
CA THR A 24 10.99 10.43 -20.46
C THR A 24 12.42 9.98 -20.79
N PRO A 25 13.47 10.75 -20.42
CA PRO A 25 14.86 10.34 -20.58
C PRO A 25 15.14 8.99 -19.94
N LYS A 26 16.00 8.19 -20.56
CA LYS A 26 16.33 6.83 -20.08
C LYS A 26 17.04 6.81 -18.72
N ASP A 27 17.77 7.86 -18.39
CA ASP A 27 18.49 8.05 -17.14
C ASP A 27 17.58 8.58 -16.00
N LEU A 28 16.33 8.96 -16.29
CA LEU A 28 15.36 9.29 -15.28
C LEU A 28 14.67 8.02 -14.78
N GLU A 29 14.87 7.69 -13.51
CA GLU A 29 14.20 6.55 -12.88
C GLU A 29 12.74 6.85 -12.53
N ILE A 30 11.89 5.85 -12.75
CA ILE A 30 10.47 5.89 -12.39
C ILE A 30 10.25 5.02 -11.16
N GLU A 31 9.68 5.60 -10.13
CA GLU A 31 9.29 4.93 -8.90
C GLU A 31 7.76 4.90 -8.76
N CYS A 32 7.20 3.73 -8.44
CA CYS A 32 5.77 3.57 -8.18
C CYS A 32 5.54 2.93 -6.81
N PHE A 33 4.47 3.36 -6.13
CA PHE A 33 3.99 2.59 -4.99
C PHE A 33 3.44 1.25 -5.47
N VAL A 34 3.83 0.18 -4.80
CA VAL A 34 3.45 -1.19 -5.18
C VAL A 34 2.77 -1.95 -4.04
N HIS A 35 2.87 -1.44 -2.80
CA HIS A 35 2.28 -2.10 -1.64
C HIS A 35 1.90 -1.12 -0.53
N GLY A 36 0.83 -1.45 0.19
CA GLY A 36 0.40 -0.77 1.40
C GLY A 36 -0.83 0.11 1.21
N ALA A 37 -1.03 1.02 2.14
CA ALA A 37 -2.24 1.82 2.22
C ALA A 37 -2.47 2.69 0.99
N MET A 38 -3.64 2.52 0.35
CA MET A 38 -4.11 3.48 -0.66
C MET A 38 -4.59 4.77 0.00
N CYS A 39 -4.39 5.89 -0.69
CA CYS A 39 -4.95 7.18 -0.27
C CYS A 39 -6.42 7.29 -0.69
N VAL A 40 -7.24 7.91 0.16
CA VAL A 40 -8.64 8.24 -0.17
C VAL A 40 -8.75 9.41 -1.15
N SER A 41 -7.72 10.26 -1.20
CA SER A 41 -7.65 11.43 -2.08
C SER A 41 -6.66 11.21 -3.21
N PHE A 42 -6.80 11.99 -4.27
CA PHE A 42 -5.79 12.07 -5.32
C PHE A 42 -4.41 12.37 -4.74
N SER A 43 -3.38 11.78 -5.31
CA SER A 43 -1.99 11.98 -4.93
C SER A 43 -1.62 13.46 -4.97
N GLY A 44 -1.02 13.96 -3.87
CA GLY A 44 -0.63 15.37 -3.73
C GLY A 44 -1.78 16.35 -3.49
N ARG A 45 -3.01 15.90 -3.21
CA ARG A 45 -4.19 16.75 -3.03
C ARG A 45 -4.82 16.67 -1.63
N CYS A 46 -4.39 15.74 -0.80
CA CYS A 46 -4.97 15.54 0.53
C CYS A 46 -4.50 16.63 1.51
N LEU A 47 -5.44 17.26 2.17
CA LEU A 47 -5.19 18.27 3.21
C LEU A 47 -5.60 17.82 4.62
N LEU A 48 -6.22 16.63 4.77
CA LEU A 48 -6.75 16.16 6.05
C LEU A 48 -5.69 16.14 7.16
N SER A 49 -4.51 15.60 6.87
CA SER A 49 -3.44 15.51 7.87
C SER A 49 -2.90 16.89 8.26
N GLN A 50 -2.85 17.85 7.31
CA GLN A 50 -2.44 19.21 7.60
C GLN A 50 -3.47 19.90 8.51
N TYR A 51 -4.77 19.80 8.20
CA TYR A 51 -5.81 20.45 9.00
C TYR A 51 -5.95 19.85 10.40
N LEU A 52 -5.91 18.54 10.53
CA LEU A 52 -6.21 17.87 11.79
C LEU A 52 -5.01 17.80 12.75
N VAL A 53 -3.78 17.70 12.24
CA VAL A 53 -2.59 17.46 13.06
C VAL A 53 -1.36 18.26 12.62
N ASN A 54 -1.53 19.24 11.75
CA ASN A 54 -0.47 20.11 11.23
C ASN A 54 0.72 19.34 10.62
N ARG A 55 0.42 18.24 9.90
CA ARG A 55 1.41 17.41 9.21
C ARG A 55 1.09 17.33 7.72
N ASP A 56 2.03 17.75 6.88
CA ASP A 56 1.82 17.82 5.43
C ASP A 56 1.91 16.42 4.79
N ALA A 57 0.74 15.90 4.41
CA ALA A 57 0.64 14.59 3.74
C ALA A 57 1.39 14.57 2.39
N ASN A 58 1.44 15.72 1.70
CA ASN A 58 2.06 15.84 0.38
C ASN A 58 3.59 15.92 0.46
N ARG A 59 4.13 16.20 1.66
CA ARG A 59 5.56 16.13 1.97
C ARG A 59 5.97 14.82 2.63
N GLY A 60 5.09 13.84 2.62
CA GLY A 60 5.37 12.54 3.19
C GLY A 60 5.13 12.46 4.71
N GLU A 61 4.44 13.40 5.36
CA GLU A 61 4.19 13.43 6.81
C GLU A 61 2.77 12.99 7.18
N CYS A 62 2.08 12.28 6.30
CA CYS A 62 0.70 11.86 6.51
C CYS A 62 0.52 11.04 7.80
N ALA A 63 -0.35 11.50 8.69
CA ALA A 63 -0.75 10.79 9.91
C ALA A 63 -1.91 9.79 9.67
N GLN A 64 -2.37 9.65 8.42
CA GLN A 64 -3.48 8.80 8.00
C GLN A 64 -4.81 9.10 8.74
N PRO A 65 -5.23 10.37 8.91
CA PRO A 65 -6.44 10.66 9.66
C PRO A 65 -7.71 10.09 8.98
N CYS A 66 -7.68 9.86 7.67
CA CYS A 66 -8.78 9.18 6.97
C CYS A 66 -9.05 7.75 7.45
N ARG A 67 -8.21 7.21 8.35
CA ARG A 67 -8.33 5.86 8.92
C ARG A 67 -8.63 5.88 10.42
N TRP A 68 -8.85 7.06 11.01
CA TRP A 68 -9.25 7.19 12.40
C TRP A 68 -10.74 6.90 12.57
N GLY A 69 -11.16 6.60 13.78
CA GLY A 69 -12.57 6.53 14.15
C GLY A 69 -13.18 7.92 14.19
N TYR A 70 -14.35 8.09 13.61
CA TYR A 70 -15.09 9.34 13.62
C TYR A 70 -16.51 9.13 14.13
N HIS A 71 -17.08 10.24 14.63
CA HIS A 71 -18.49 10.33 14.95
C HIS A 71 -19.10 11.49 14.17
N LEU A 72 -20.30 11.31 13.67
CA LEU A 72 -21.08 12.40 13.14
C LEU A 72 -21.79 13.11 14.30
N MET A 73 -21.78 14.43 14.25
CA MET A 73 -22.50 15.29 15.18
C MET A 73 -23.39 16.22 14.37
N GLU A 74 -24.66 16.32 14.71
CA GLU A 74 -25.57 17.27 14.10
C GLU A 74 -25.33 18.65 14.76
N GLU A 75 -25.24 19.71 13.95
CA GLU A 75 -24.83 21.06 14.39
C GLU A 75 -25.68 21.63 15.53
N LYS A 76 -27.00 21.32 15.54
CA LYS A 76 -27.93 21.78 16.57
C LYS A 76 -28.04 20.86 17.78
N ARG A 77 -27.37 19.69 17.75
CA ARG A 77 -27.36 18.67 18.80
C ARG A 77 -25.94 18.36 19.25
N THR A 78 -25.26 19.35 19.77
CA THR A 78 -23.81 19.35 20.04
C THR A 78 -23.35 18.32 21.08
N ASN A 79 -24.25 17.66 21.78
CA ASN A 79 -23.92 16.62 22.78
C ASN A 79 -24.32 15.22 22.34
N GLU A 80 -24.81 15.04 21.11
CA GLU A 80 -25.16 13.73 20.55
C GLU A 80 -24.13 13.37 19.48
N PHE A 81 -23.39 12.30 19.75
CA PHE A 81 -22.38 11.74 18.84
C PHE A 81 -22.93 10.49 18.19
N TYR A 82 -23.02 10.50 16.86
CA TYR A 82 -23.43 9.33 16.08
C TYR A 82 -22.16 8.66 15.57
N PRO A 83 -21.75 7.49 16.12
CA PRO A 83 -20.57 6.80 15.64
C PRO A 83 -20.79 6.40 14.18
N VAL A 84 -19.78 6.61 13.36
CA VAL A 84 -19.75 6.13 11.99
C VAL A 84 -19.13 4.75 12.03
N PHE A 85 -19.97 3.73 12.03
CA PHE A 85 -19.57 2.35 11.85
C PHE A 85 -19.96 1.90 10.47
N GLU A 86 -19.28 0.89 9.98
CA GLU A 86 -19.80 0.07 8.94
C GLU A 86 -20.20 -1.27 9.54
N ASP A 87 -21.43 -1.61 9.34
CA ASP A 87 -21.93 -2.95 9.47
C ASP A 87 -22.34 -3.47 8.09
N GLU A 88 -22.97 -4.61 8.03
CA GLU A 88 -23.44 -5.24 6.78
C GLU A 88 -24.38 -4.34 5.92
N LYS A 89 -24.69 -3.12 6.34
CA LYS A 89 -25.65 -2.21 5.73
C LYS A 89 -25.18 -0.76 5.60
N GLY A 90 -24.04 -0.40 6.13
CA GLY A 90 -23.64 0.99 6.26
C GLY A 90 -22.32 1.38 5.61
N THR A 91 -22.09 2.66 5.43
CA THR A 91 -21.00 3.22 4.62
C THR A 91 -19.88 3.73 5.49
N TYR A 92 -18.68 3.15 5.38
CA TYR A 92 -17.44 3.82 5.83
C TYR A 92 -17.06 4.87 4.81
N ILE A 93 -17.01 6.11 5.24
CA ILE A 93 -16.78 7.22 4.33
C ILE A 93 -15.35 7.18 3.75
N LEU A 94 -14.39 6.43 4.33
CA LEU A 94 -12.96 6.53 3.97
C LEU A 94 -12.19 5.20 4.07
N ASN A 95 -12.73 4.10 3.58
CA ASN A 95 -12.12 2.77 3.76
C ASN A 95 -11.54 2.18 2.47
N ALA A 96 -10.42 2.72 2.00
CA ALA A 96 -9.72 2.16 0.85
C ALA A 96 -9.03 0.81 1.20
N LYS A 97 -9.11 -0.15 0.29
CA LYS A 97 -8.30 -1.39 0.31
C LYS A 97 -6.81 -1.06 0.32
N ASP A 98 -5.99 -1.97 0.84
CA ASP A 98 -4.54 -1.85 0.72
C ASP A 98 -4.09 -2.35 -0.66
N MET A 99 -3.08 -1.73 -1.24
CA MET A 99 -2.52 -2.14 -2.53
C MET A 99 -1.55 -3.30 -2.35
N CYS A 100 -1.57 -4.26 -3.29
CA CYS A 100 -0.58 -5.33 -3.38
C CYS A 100 -0.34 -5.71 -4.84
N MET A 101 0.86 -5.42 -5.34
CA MET A 101 1.28 -5.73 -6.70
C MET A 101 2.31 -6.88 -6.75
N LEU A 102 2.44 -7.67 -5.68
CA LEU A 102 3.44 -8.73 -5.59
C LEU A 102 3.37 -9.72 -6.75
N ASN A 103 2.16 -10.10 -7.17
CA ASN A 103 1.92 -11.04 -8.26
C ASN A 103 2.12 -10.44 -9.67
N HIS A 104 2.43 -9.14 -9.76
CA HIS A 104 2.47 -8.39 -11.02
C HIS A 104 3.78 -7.60 -11.18
N ILE A 105 4.87 -8.10 -10.59
CA ILE A 105 6.21 -7.49 -10.70
C ILE A 105 6.68 -7.45 -12.15
N ASP A 106 6.40 -8.49 -12.91
CA ASP A 106 6.64 -8.58 -14.35
C ASP A 106 5.99 -7.41 -15.11
N LYS A 107 4.72 -7.15 -14.85
CA LYS A 107 3.97 -6.07 -15.50
C LYS A 107 4.51 -4.67 -15.15
N LEU A 108 4.93 -4.48 -13.90
CA LEU A 108 5.58 -3.25 -13.48
C LEU A 108 6.94 -3.04 -14.19
N ALA A 109 7.73 -4.10 -14.31
CA ALA A 109 9.01 -4.06 -15.00
C ALA A 109 8.82 -3.81 -16.51
N GLU A 110 7.87 -4.47 -17.16
CA GLU A 110 7.50 -4.26 -18.56
C GLU A 110 7.04 -2.82 -18.83
N ALA A 111 6.29 -2.20 -17.90
CA ALA A 111 5.89 -0.80 -17.98
C ALA A 111 7.05 0.18 -17.75
N GLY A 112 8.25 -0.30 -17.39
CA GLY A 112 9.47 0.50 -17.21
C GLY A 112 9.63 1.12 -15.84
N VAL A 113 9.01 0.56 -14.81
CA VAL A 113 9.21 0.96 -13.41
C VAL A 113 10.58 0.48 -12.93
N ASN A 114 11.39 1.40 -12.40
CA ASN A 114 12.75 1.12 -11.93
C ASN A 114 12.83 0.91 -10.41
N SER A 115 11.88 1.47 -9.66
CA SER A 115 11.89 1.45 -8.21
C SER A 115 10.51 1.15 -7.65
N PHE A 116 10.45 0.20 -6.72
CA PHE A 116 9.22 -0.22 -6.06
C PHE A 116 9.15 0.39 -4.66
N LYS A 117 8.10 1.16 -4.41
CA LYS A 117 7.90 1.84 -3.14
C LYS A 117 6.82 1.15 -2.30
N ILE A 118 7.20 0.78 -1.09
CA ILE A 118 6.30 0.17 -0.10
C ILE A 118 5.86 1.24 0.89
N GLU A 119 4.55 1.41 1.09
CA GLU A 119 4.02 2.27 2.15
C GLU A 119 3.92 1.48 3.45
N GLY A 120 4.67 1.90 4.45
CA GLY A 120 4.73 1.23 5.75
C GLY A 120 4.95 2.18 6.93
N ARG A 121 4.79 3.50 6.75
CA ARG A 121 5.09 4.50 7.79
C ARG A 121 4.33 4.27 9.09
N ALA A 122 3.04 3.98 9.01
CA ALA A 122 2.19 3.72 10.17
C ALA A 122 2.09 2.24 10.52
N LYS A 123 2.98 1.42 10.00
CA LYS A 123 3.02 -0.03 10.20
C LYS A 123 4.17 -0.43 11.14
N SER A 124 4.10 -1.64 11.68
CA SER A 124 5.17 -2.19 12.53
C SER A 124 6.44 -2.51 11.74
N SER A 125 7.56 -2.63 12.43
CA SER A 125 8.82 -3.12 11.83
C SER A 125 8.66 -4.53 11.25
N TYR A 126 7.88 -5.39 11.90
CA TYR A 126 7.53 -6.71 11.38
C TYR A 126 6.85 -6.64 10.00
N TYR A 127 5.85 -5.77 9.87
CA TYR A 127 5.19 -5.54 8.57
C TYR A 127 6.20 -5.13 7.49
N VAL A 128 7.04 -4.14 7.78
CA VAL A 128 8.04 -3.65 6.83
C VAL A 128 9.01 -4.75 6.43
N SER A 129 9.48 -5.54 7.40
CA SER A 129 10.43 -6.64 7.18
C SER A 129 9.83 -7.73 6.28
N VAL A 130 8.63 -8.21 6.61
CA VAL A 130 7.95 -9.28 5.85
C VAL A 130 7.66 -8.83 4.42
N ILE A 131 7.05 -7.65 4.25
CA ILE A 131 6.68 -7.15 2.92
C ILE A 131 7.92 -6.87 2.08
N THR A 132 8.95 -6.23 2.64
CA THR A 132 10.19 -5.96 1.90
C THR A 132 10.89 -7.26 1.49
N ASN A 133 10.94 -8.26 2.37
CA ASN A 133 11.51 -9.57 2.04
C ASN A 133 10.71 -10.28 0.94
N ALA A 134 9.37 -10.21 1.00
CA ALA A 134 8.51 -10.82 -0.03
C ALA A 134 8.77 -10.19 -1.41
N TYR A 135 8.79 -8.86 -1.50
CA TYR A 135 9.10 -8.16 -2.75
C TYR A 135 10.53 -8.42 -3.21
N ARG A 136 11.51 -8.46 -2.30
CA ARG A 136 12.90 -8.77 -2.67
C ARG A 136 13.02 -10.16 -3.30
N LYS A 137 12.41 -11.18 -2.67
CA LYS A 137 12.40 -12.54 -3.20
C LYS A 137 11.65 -12.64 -4.54
N ALA A 138 10.52 -11.98 -4.67
CA ALA A 138 9.77 -11.95 -5.92
C ALA A 138 10.58 -11.30 -7.06
N MET A 139 11.29 -10.21 -6.78
CA MET A 139 12.19 -9.58 -7.75
C MET A 139 13.38 -10.48 -8.13
N ASP A 140 13.91 -11.25 -7.19
CA ASP A 140 15.00 -12.19 -7.47
C ASP A 140 14.51 -13.35 -8.35
N ILE A 141 13.30 -13.87 -8.11
CA ILE A 141 12.66 -14.88 -8.96
C ILE A 141 12.44 -14.31 -10.38
N TYR A 142 11.86 -13.11 -10.49
CA TYR A 142 11.66 -12.45 -11.78
C TYR A 142 12.97 -12.28 -12.55
N LYS A 143 14.03 -11.82 -11.87
CA LYS A 143 15.35 -11.64 -12.50
C LYS A 143 15.99 -12.95 -12.97
N SER A 144 15.72 -14.05 -12.30
CA SER A 144 16.28 -15.35 -12.67
C SER A 144 15.64 -15.96 -13.91
N ASP A 145 14.33 -15.73 -14.12
CA ASP A 145 13.59 -16.18 -15.28
C ASP A 145 12.41 -15.24 -15.57
N PRO A 146 12.65 -14.14 -16.31
CA PRO A 146 11.61 -13.18 -16.63
C PRO A 146 10.50 -13.72 -17.54
N GLU A 147 10.82 -14.70 -18.41
CA GLU A 147 9.87 -15.24 -19.38
C GLU A 147 8.85 -16.21 -18.75
N HIS A 148 9.24 -16.87 -17.64
CA HIS A 148 8.39 -17.81 -16.92
C HIS A 148 8.17 -17.36 -15.47
N PHE A 149 7.92 -16.08 -15.27
CA PHE A 149 7.73 -15.52 -13.93
C PHE A 149 6.48 -16.10 -13.26
N GLU A 150 6.70 -16.90 -12.24
CA GLU A 150 5.66 -17.43 -11.38
C GLU A 150 6.13 -17.43 -9.93
N LEU A 151 5.30 -16.90 -9.03
CA LEU A 151 5.60 -16.89 -7.60
C LEU A 151 5.12 -18.20 -6.94
N PRO A 152 5.96 -18.81 -6.09
CA PRO A 152 5.54 -19.94 -5.29
C PRO A 152 4.46 -19.52 -4.29
N GLN A 153 3.56 -20.45 -3.97
CA GLN A 153 2.39 -20.16 -3.12
C GLN A 153 2.80 -19.62 -1.74
N TRP A 154 3.83 -20.20 -1.12
CA TRP A 154 4.31 -19.73 0.18
C TRP A 154 4.69 -18.24 0.18
N LEU A 155 5.23 -17.71 -0.93
CA LEU A 155 5.59 -16.31 -1.04
C LEU A 155 4.37 -15.41 -1.23
N LYS A 156 3.36 -15.90 -1.94
CA LYS A 156 2.05 -15.22 -2.03
C LYS A 156 1.37 -15.14 -0.67
N ASP A 157 1.51 -16.19 0.15
CA ASP A 157 0.91 -16.25 1.49
C ASP A 157 1.63 -15.35 2.51
N GLU A 158 2.92 -15.04 2.32
CA GLU A 158 3.69 -14.19 3.24
C GLU A 158 3.05 -12.83 3.48
N VAL A 159 2.51 -12.20 2.44
CA VAL A 159 1.91 -10.85 2.56
C VAL A 159 0.60 -10.83 3.36
N PHE A 160 -0.02 -11.99 3.59
CA PHE A 160 -1.21 -12.11 4.43
C PHE A 160 -0.88 -12.33 5.92
N LYS A 161 0.38 -12.60 6.26
CA LYS A 161 0.81 -12.79 7.66
C LYS A 161 0.97 -11.50 8.44
N VAL A 162 0.89 -10.37 7.77
CA VAL A 162 0.97 -9.03 8.40
C VAL A 162 -0.43 -8.43 8.56
N SER A 163 -0.57 -7.47 9.46
CA SER A 163 -1.83 -6.73 9.59
C SER A 163 -2.08 -5.87 8.34
N HIS A 164 -3.12 -6.22 7.60
CA HIS A 164 -3.47 -5.57 6.33
C HIS A 164 -4.99 -5.40 6.21
N ARG A 165 -5.43 -4.57 5.27
CA ARG A 165 -6.81 -4.56 4.76
C ARG A 165 -6.90 -5.48 3.56
N ALA A 166 -8.12 -5.77 3.09
CA ALA A 166 -8.27 -6.51 1.84
C ALA A 166 -7.40 -5.90 0.74
N TYR A 167 -6.70 -6.74 -0.01
CA TYR A 167 -5.79 -6.27 -1.05
C TYR A 167 -6.51 -6.00 -2.37
N CYS A 168 -5.99 -5.02 -3.10
CA CYS A 168 -6.35 -4.71 -4.49
C CYS A 168 -5.09 -4.31 -5.28
N THR A 169 -5.24 -4.22 -6.58
CA THR A 169 -4.16 -3.77 -7.49
C THR A 169 -4.14 -2.26 -7.71
N GLY A 170 -4.92 -1.49 -6.94
CA GLY A 170 -5.05 -0.06 -7.18
C GLY A 170 -5.59 0.24 -8.59
N PHE A 171 -5.00 1.22 -9.26
CA PHE A 171 -5.39 1.65 -10.60
C PHE A 171 -4.55 1.02 -11.73
N PHE A 172 -3.59 0.16 -11.41
CA PHE A 172 -2.65 -0.38 -12.40
C PHE A 172 -3.33 -1.08 -13.58
N PHE A 173 -4.48 -1.72 -13.37
CA PHE A 173 -5.27 -2.38 -14.41
C PHE A 173 -6.54 -1.59 -14.80
N GLY A 174 -6.50 -0.27 -14.64
CA GLY A 174 -7.62 0.63 -14.90
C GLY A 174 -8.40 0.99 -13.64
N HIS A 175 -9.55 1.63 -13.82
CA HIS A 175 -10.36 2.10 -12.68
C HIS A 175 -10.88 0.90 -11.87
N PRO A 176 -10.51 0.78 -10.60
CA PRO A 176 -10.91 -0.35 -9.79
C PRO A 176 -12.43 -0.31 -9.52
N LYS A 177 -13.14 -1.37 -9.90
CA LYS A 177 -14.58 -1.48 -9.66
C LYS A 177 -14.92 -1.62 -8.17
N GLU A 178 -13.96 -2.13 -7.37
CA GLU A 178 -14.11 -2.42 -5.95
C GLU A 178 -12.89 -1.91 -5.16
N SER A 179 -12.61 -0.61 -5.22
CA SER A 179 -11.49 0.00 -4.48
C SER A 179 -11.79 0.26 -3.01
N GLN A 180 -13.04 0.23 -2.64
CA GLN A 180 -13.52 0.40 -1.27
C GLN A 180 -14.04 -0.94 -0.73
N TYR A 181 -13.82 -1.16 0.55
CA TYR A 181 -14.30 -2.36 1.24
C TYR A 181 -15.45 -2.00 2.17
N TYR A 182 -16.62 -2.62 1.95
CA TYR A 182 -17.85 -2.25 2.65
C TYR A 182 -18.28 -3.27 3.71
N GLU A 183 -17.68 -4.46 3.75
CA GLU A 183 -18.18 -5.55 4.60
C GLU A 183 -17.57 -5.58 6.01
N ASN A 184 -16.27 -5.23 6.17
CA ASN A 184 -15.62 -5.15 7.47
C ASN A 184 -14.51 -4.12 7.43
N GLY A 185 -14.74 -2.91 7.93
CA GLY A 185 -13.77 -1.80 7.90
C GLY A 185 -12.47 -2.02 8.67
N GLY A 186 -12.25 -3.22 9.23
CA GLY A 186 -11.12 -3.56 10.06
C GLY A 186 -9.87 -4.02 9.30
N TYR A 187 -8.76 -4.00 10.02
CA TYR A 187 -7.57 -4.72 9.62
C TYR A 187 -7.76 -6.22 9.83
N ILE A 188 -7.39 -7.01 8.83
CA ILE A 188 -7.26 -8.45 8.93
C ILE A 188 -5.94 -8.73 9.68
N ARG A 189 -6.00 -9.47 10.76
CA ARG A 189 -4.86 -9.85 11.58
C ARG A 189 -5.05 -11.28 12.06
N GLU A 190 -4.49 -12.22 11.33
CA GLU A 190 -4.59 -13.65 11.64
C GLU A 190 -3.33 -14.18 12.33
N TYR A 191 -2.25 -13.41 12.34
CA TYR A 191 -0.94 -13.78 12.88
C TYR A 191 -0.44 -12.75 13.87
N ASP A 192 0.18 -13.24 14.95
CA ASP A 192 0.88 -12.42 15.94
C ASP A 192 2.37 -12.75 15.95
N VAL A 193 3.20 -11.72 16.18
CA VAL A 193 4.63 -11.90 16.40
C VAL A 193 4.84 -12.45 17.80
N VAL A 194 5.41 -13.65 17.91
CA VAL A 194 5.68 -14.27 19.20
C VAL A 194 7.13 -14.10 19.64
N ALA A 195 8.07 -14.00 18.69
CA ALA A 195 9.49 -13.83 18.98
C ALA A 195 10.25 -13.29 17.78
N VAL A 196 11.43 -12.75 18.00
CA VAL A 196 12.46 -12.44 17.01
C VAL A 196 13.66 -13.32 17.31
N VAL A 197 14.19 -13.96 16.27
CA VAL A 197 15.38 -14.81 16.42
C VAL A 197 16.61 -13.92 16.38
N ASP A 198 17.35 -13.84 17.47
CA ASP A 198 18.61 -13.08 17.56
C ASP A 198 19.81 -13.90 17.11
N GLY A 199 19.73 -15.22 17.21
CA GLY A 199 20.83 -16.10 16.79
C GLY A 199 20.45 -17.57 16.80
N CYS A 200 21.33 -18.37 16.23
CA CYS A 200 21.24 -19.84 16.23
C CYS A 200 22.63 -20.42 16.51
N SER A 201 22.75 -21.25 17.53
CA SER A 201 23.98 -21.96 17.87
C SER A 201 23.70 -23.34 18.45
N GLY A 202 24.45 -24.35 18.02
CA GLY A 202 24.31 -25.72 18.51
C GLY A 202 22.90 -26.33 18.36
N GLY A 203 22.16 -25.93 17.32
CA GLY A 203 20.77 -26.37 17.08
C GLY A 203 19.73 -25.72 17.99
N ARG A 204 20.11 -24.69 18.77
CA ARG A 204 19.19 -23.87 19.57
C ARG A 204 18.99 -22.50 18.95
N ILE A 205 17.77 -21.99 19.03
CA ILE A 205 17.36 -20.66 18.58
C ILE A 205 17.26 -19.76 19.82
N TYR A 206 17.78 -18.56 19.72
CA TYR A 206 17.77 -17.53 20.76
C TYR A 206 17.00 -16.32 20.30
#